data_afcf6bb38d482addbf64aa00f1dc3f3d
#
_entry.id   afcf6bb38d482addbf64aa00f1dc3f3d
#
_cell.length_a   1.000
_cell.length_b   1.000
_cell.length_c   1.000
_cell.angle_alpha   90.00
_cell.angle_beta   90.00
_cell.angle_gamma   90.00
#
_symmetry.space_group_name_H-M   'P 1'
#
loop_
_entity.id
_entity.type
_entity.pdbx_description
1 polymer ?
#
loop_
_entity_poly.entity_id
_entity_poly.type
_entity_poly.pdbx_seq_one_letter_code
_entity_poly.pdbx_strand_id
1 'polypeptide(L)'
;MLQQPIYSLFIRIIPETFLVMHAICLLSDSEVDFKKVLISGVIGGVGIYFVRFLPIHFGVHTIIAILFDIALAVKLNNIEIHKAIKATLTSVILLFSSDIILVVVYNSLNFTSALSGQTLLSVIAGIPSMIFYYLIVVIIINLKSKRIKNELD
;
A
#
# COMPACT_ATOMS: atom_id res chain seq x y z
N MET A 1 -9.88 -7.84 20.36
CA MET A 1 -8.96 -6.78 19.93
C MET A 1 -7.74 -7.43 19.30
N LEU A 2 -7.50 -7.20 18.03
CA LEU A 2 -6.31 -7.71 17.34
C LEU A 2 -5.14 -6.80 17.72
N GLN A 3 -4.45 -7.11 18.82
CA GLN A 3 -3.20 -6.44 19.17
C GLN A 3 -2.14 -6.86 18.17
N GLN A 4 -1.87 -6.00 17.19
CA GLN A 4 -0.79 -6.24 16.26
C GLN A 4 0.55 -6.10 17.00
N PRO A 5 1.43 -7.11 16.94
CA PRO A 5 2.71 -7.03 17.61
C PRO A 5 3.58 -5.92 17.00
N ILE A 6 4.39 -5.27 17.83
CA ILE A 6 5.19 -4.10 17.43
C ILE A 6 6.16 -4.40 16.28
N TYR A 7 6.63 -5.64 16.14
CA TYR A 7 7.49 -6.03 15.02
C TYR A 7 6.76 -5.98 13.66
N SER A 8 5.42 -6.10 13.63
CA SER A 8 4.64 -5.96 12.40
C SER A 8 4.73 -4.54 11.82
N LEU A 9 4.93 -3.53 12.67
CA LEU A 9 5.15 -2.15 12.26
C LEU A 9 6.38 -2.04 11.35
N PHE A 10 7.49 -2.62 11.78
CA PHE A 10 8.77 -2.49 11.07
C PHE A 10 8.89 -3.43 9.87
N ILE A 11 8.37 -4.66 9.98
CA ILE A 11 8.56 -5.70 8.95
C ILE A 11 7.53 -5.56 7.82
N ARG A 12 6.31 -5.11 8.14
CA ARG A 12 5.21 -5.07 7.17
C ARG A 12 4.67 -3.66 6.95
N ILE A 13 4.21 -2.96 8.00
CA ILE A 13 3.42 -1.74 7.85
C ILE A 13 4.26 -0.61 7.23
N ILE A 14 5.45 -0.33 7.74
CA ILE A 14 6.33 0.74 7.20
C ILE A 14 6.75 0.44 5.76
N PRO A 15 7.27 -0.75 5.39
CA PRO A 15 7.58 -1.05 3.99
C PRO A 15 6.35 -0.98 3.08
N GLU A 16 5.19 -1.47 3.54
CA GLU A 16 3.93 -1.41 2.79
C GLU A 16 3.51 0.02 2.49
N THR A 17 3.46 0.88 3.51
CA THR A 17 3.09 2.29 3.34
C THR A 17 4.10 3.07 2.50
N PHE A 18 5.39 2.74 2.59
CA PHE A 18 6.41 3.29 1.71
C PHE A 18 6.13 2.92 0.24
N LEU A 19 5.86 1.64 -0.05
CA LEU A 19 5.53 1.19 -1.41
C LEU A 19 4.24 1.81 -1.92
N VAL A 20 3.22 1.93 -1.08
CA VAL A 20 1.94 2.59 -1.42
C VAL A 20 2.18 4.05 -1.76
N MET A 21 2.94 4.79 -0.94
CA MET A 21 3.23 6.20 -1.20
C MET A 21 4.07 6.39 -2.47
N HIS A 22 5.05 5.52 -2.71
CA HIS A 22 5.83 5.53 -3.95
C HIS A 22 4.94 5.25 -5.17
N ALA A 23 4.03 4.29 -5.08
CA ALA A 23 3.06 4.00 -6.13
C ALA A 23 2.11 5.17 -6.40
N ILE A 24 1.64 5.86 -5.35
CA ILE A 24 0.80 7.07 -5.49
C ILE A 24 1.54 8.16 -6.27
N CYS A 25 2.82 8.42 -5.95
CA CYS A 25 3.62 9.38 -6.70
C CYS A 25 3.75 8.99 -8.17
N LEU A 26 4.04 7.72 -8.46
CA LEU A 26 4.17 7.21 -9.82
C LEU A 26 2.85 7.28 -10.61
N LEU A 27 1.73 6.88 -9.98
CA LEU A 27 0.40 6.87 -10.61
C LEU A 27 -0.16 8.29 -10.84
N SER A 28 0.28 9.26 -10.04
CA SER A 28 -0.12 10.67 -10.18
C SER A 28 0.69 11.45 -11.21
N ASP A 29 1.67 10.81 -11.87
CA ASP A 29 2.64 11.46 -12.77
C ASP A 29 3.39 12.62 -12.11
N SER A 30 3.66 12.52 -10.83
CA SER A 30 4.37 13.54 -10.05
C SER A 30 5.84 13.20 -9.91
N GLU A 31 6.69 14.22 -9.73
CA GLU A 31 8.09 14.01 -9.46
C GLU A 31 8.29 13.20 -8.17
N VAL A 32 9.07 12.13 -8.26
CA VAL A 32 9.35 11.26 -7.12
C VAL A 32 10.57 11.78 -6.37
N ASP A 33 10.34 12.48 -5.27
CA ASP A 33 11.38 12.81 -4.30
C ASP A 33 11.48 11.69 -3.27
N PHE A 34 12.51 10.87 -3.38
CA PHE A 34 12.70 9.70 -2.52
C PHE A 34 12.70 10.04 -1.02
N LYS A 35 13.23 11.21 -0.63
CA LYS A 35 13.23 11.64 0.77
C LYS A 35 11.82 11.92 1.27
N LYS A 36 11.00 12.62 0.47
CA LYS A 36 9.61 12.92 0.82
C LYS A 36 8.76 11.65 0.87
N VAL A 37 8.95 10.74 -0.09
CA VAL A 37 8.28 9.44 -0.12
C VAL A 37 8.66 8.59 1.09
N LEU A 38 9.93 8.57 1.49
CA LEU A 38 10.38 7.85 2.68
C LEU A 38 9.76 8.43 3.96
N ILE A 39 9.80 9.74 4.12
CA ILE A 39 9.23 10.42 5.29
C ILE A 39 7.70 10.18 5.35
N SER A 40 7.00 10.35 4.24
CA SER A 40 5.55 10.13 4.19
C SER A 40 5.19 8.66 4.42
N GLY A 41 5.99 7.71 3.92
CA GLY A 41 5.81 6.28 4.18
C GLY A 41 5.99 5.93 5.66
N VAL A 42 7.01 6.48 6.33
CA VAL A 42 7.21 6.26 7.78
C VAL A 42 6.08 6.88 8.59
N ILE A 43 5.71 8.15 8.31
CA ILE A 43 4.60 8.82 9.00
C ILE A 43 3.29 8.07 8.74
N GLY A 44 3.04 7.64 7.50
CA GLY A 44 1.89 6.83 7.11
C GLY A 44 1.84 5.53 7.89
N GLY A 45 2.94 4.78 7.94
CA GLY A 45 3.03 3.52 8.66
C GLY A 45 2.76 3.65 10.15
N VAL A 46 3.38 4.65 10.80
CA VAL A 46 3.14 4.94 12.21
C VAL A 46 1.68 5.36 12.45
N GLY A 47 1.14 6.26 11.61
CA GLY A 47 -0.25 6.70 11.72
C GLY A 47 -1.25 5.55 11.57
N ILE A 48 -1.10 4.72 10.54
CA ILE A 48 -1.96 3.54 10.32
C ILE A 48 -1.82 2.53 11.46
N TYR A 49 -0.62 2.34 12.00
CA TYR A 49 -0.42 1.48 13.17
C TYR A 49 -1.28 1.96 14.35
N PHE A 50 -1.26 3.27 14.68
CA PHE A 50 -2.09 3.81 15.75
C PHE A 50 -3.58 3.74 15.45
N VAL A 51 -4.00 3.98 14.22
CA VAL A 51 -5.40 3.83 13.80
C VAL A 51 -5.92 2.41 14.07
N ARG A 52 -5.09 1.39 13.92
CA ARG A 52 -5.46 -0.01 14.19
C ARG A 52 -5.69 -0.33 15.67
N PHE A 53 -5.23 0.51 16.60
CA PHE A 53 -5.53 0.37 18.03
C PHE A 53 -6.89 0.96 18.41
N LEU A 54 -7.49 1.78 17.57
CA LEU A 54 -8.79 2.35 17.85
C LEU A 54 -9.87 1.26 17.85
N PRO A 55 -10.83 1.28 18.80
CA PRO A 55 -11.91 0.29 18.88
C PRO A 55 -13.00 0.58 17.84
N ILE A 56 -12.64 0.61 16.56
CA ILE A 56 -13.53 0.91 15.43
C ILE A 56 -13.65 -0.29 14.51
N HIS A 57 -14.74 -0.35 13.73
CA HIS A 57 -15.00 -1.46 12.81
C HIS A 57 -14.00 -1.47 11.65
N PHE A 58 -13.69 -2.65 11.14
CA PHE A 58 -12.66 -2.88 10.12
C PHE A 58 -12.75 -1.93 8.90
N GLY A 59 -13.95 -1.67 8.37
CA GLY A 59 -14.13 -0.76 7.22
C GLY A 59 -13.74 0.69 7.50
N VAL A 60 -13.92 1.17 8.74
CA VAL A 60 -13.60 2.55 9.13
C VAL A 60 -12.09 2.75 9.17
N HIS A 61 -11.30 1.76 9.60
CA HIS A 61 -9.83 1.82 9.54
C HIS A 61 -9.33 2.08 8.13
N THR A 62 -9.90 1.39 7.15
CA THR A 62 -9.52 1.54 5.74
C THR A 62 -9.83 2.94 5.22
N ILE A 63 -10.99 3.49 5.55
CA ILE A 63 -11.37 4.86 5.14
C ILE A 63 -10.39 5.88 5.74
N ILE A 64 -10.08 5.75 7.03
CA ILE A 64 -9.12 6.65 7.70
C ILE A 64 -7.73 6.53 7.06
N ALA A 65 -7.28 5.32 6.74
CA ALA A 65 -5.99 5.09 6.07
C ALA A 65 -5.95 5.77 4.68
N ILE A 66 -7.00 5.62 3.87
CA ILE A 66 -7.11 6.26 2.56
C ILE A 66 -7.05 7.79 2.69
N LEU A 67 -7.82 8.37 3.61
CA LEU A 67 -7.82 9.82 3.84
C LEU A 67 -6.45 10.32 4.31
N PHE A 68 -5.78 9.53 5.15
CA PHE A 68 -4.46 9.84 5.66
C PHE A 68 -3.40 9.80 4.55
N ASP A 69 -3.43 8.77 3.69
CA ASP A 69 -2.54 8.67 2.53
C ASP A 69 -2.75 9.81 1.53
N ILE A 70 -4.00 10.22 1.26
CA ILE A 70 -4.30 11.39 0.42
C ILE A 70 -3.71 12.65 1.06
N ALA A 71 -3.89 12.85 2.36
CA ALA A 71 -3.35 14.02 3.05
C ALA A 71 -1.81 14.08 3.00
N LEU A 72 -1.12 12.94 3.15
CA LEU A 72 0.32 12.84 3.03
C LEU A 72 0.80 13.08 1.59
N ALA A 73 0.09 12.55 0.60
CA ALA A 73 0.38 12.75 -0.81
C ALA A 73 0.29 14.24 -1.19
N VAL A 74 -0.75 14.93 -0.74
CA VAL A 74 -0.95 16.35 -1.03
C VAL A 74 0.05 17.23 -0.26
N LYS A 75 0.21 17.00 1.07
CA LYS A 75 0.99 17.91 1.91
C LYS A 75 2.50 17.69 1.86
N LEU A 76 2.95 16.45 1.80
CA LEU A 76 4.39 16.14 1.81
C LEU A 76 4.95 15.94 0.41
N ASN A 77 4.20 15.32 -0.48
CA ASN A 77 4.66 15.05 -1.84
C ASN A 77 4.20 16.10 -2.86
N ASN A 78 3.47 17.15 -2.42
CA ASN A 78 2.98 18.25 -3.26
C ASN A 78 2.15 17.80 -4.48
N ILE A 79 1.40 16.71 -4.35
CA ILE A 79 0.55 16.18 -5.40
C ILE A 79 -0.79 16.95 -5.40
N GLU A 80 -1.29 17.33 -6.57
CA GLU A 80 -2.60 17.96 -6.70
C GLU A 80 -3.70 17.02 -6.16
N ILE A 81 -4.64 17.57 -5.39
CA ILE A 81 -5.63 16.79 -4.64
C ILE A 81 -6.42 15.80 -5.51
N HIS A 82 -6.83 16.19 -6.72
CA HIS A 82 -7.59 15.31 -7.61
C HIS A 82 -6.73 14.15 -8.15
N LYS A 83 -5.44 14.38 -8.40
CA LYS A 83 -4.48 13.34 -8.80
C LYS A 83 -4.18 12.43 -7.61
N ALA A 84 -4.00 13.00 -6.42
CA ALA A 84 -3.78 12.24 -5.19
C ALA A 84 -4.95 11.30 -4.90
N ILE A 85 -6.20 11.77 -5.00
CA ILE A 85 -7.39 10.93 -4.80
C ILE A 85 -7.41 9.77 -5.79
N LYS A 86 -7.27 10.03 -7.09
CA LYS A 86 -7.27 8.98 -8.13
C LYS A 86 -6.15 7.97 -7.91
N ALA A 87 -4.93 8.45 -7.68
CA ALA A 87 -3.76 7.60 -7.49
C ALA A 87 -3.88 6.74 -6.21
N THR A 88 -4.35 7.33 -5.09
CA THR A 88 -4.55 6.60 -3.84
C THR A 88 -5.63 5.52 -3.99
N LEU A 89 -6.78 5.84 -4.56
CA LEU A 89 -7.84 4.86 -4.78
C LEU A 89 -7.37 3.71 -5.69
N THR A 90 -6.69 4.03 -6.78
CA THR A 90 -6.11 3.02 -7.68
C THR A 90 -5.11 2.13 -6.95
N SER A 91 -4.19 2.74 -6.18
CA SER A 91 -3.19 2.05 -5.38
C SER A 91 -3.81 1.09 -4.38
N VAL A 92 -4.84 1.53 -3.64
CA VAL A 92 -5.55 0.72 -2.65
C VAL A 92 -6.29 -0.46 -3.30
N ILE A 93 -6.95 -0.25 -4.45
CA ILE A 93 -7.60 -1.33 -5.20
C ILE A 93 -6.57 -2.38 -5.64
N LEU A 94 -5.41 -1.96 -6.15
CA LEU A 94 -4.35 -2.86 -6.55
C LEU A 94 -3.76 -3.63 -5.36
N LEU A 95 -3.60 -2.97 -4.21
CA LEU A 95 -3.13 -3.60 -2.98
C LEU A 95 -4.10 -4.70 -2.52
N PHE A 96 -5.40 -4.39 -2.42
CA PHE A 96 -6.41 -5.39 -2.05
C PHE A 96 -6.51 -6.52 -3.05
N SER A 97 -6.40 -6.24 -4.34
CA SER A 97 -6.38 -7.28 -5.38
C SER A 97 -5.20 -8.24 -5.19
N SER A 98 -4.03 -7.70 -4.86
CA SER A 98 -2.81 -8.49 -4.59
C SER A 98 -2.98 -9.37 -3.34
N ASP A 99 -3.59 -8.84 -2.28
CA ASP A 99 -3.86 -9.59 -1.05
C ASP A 99 -4.86 -10.73 -1.30
N ILE A 100 -5.93 -10.49 -2.07
CA ILE A 100 -6.91 -11.52 -2.42
C ILE A 100 -6.26 -12.65 -3.22
N ILE A 101 -5.44 -12.32 -4.22
CA ILE A 101 -4.72 -13.32 -5.02
C ILE A 101 -3.82 -14.17 -4.12
N LEU A 102 -3.09 -13.55 -3.19
CA LEU A 102 -2.24 -14.28 -2.25
C LEU A 102 -3.03 -15.23 -1.36
N VAL A 103 -4.17 -14.78 -0.84
CA VAL A 103 -5.07 -15.62 -0.01
C VAL A 103 -5.56 -16.83 -0.81
N VAL A 104 -5.95 -16.64 -2.07
CA VAL A 104 -6.39 -17.74 -2.94
C VAL A 104 -5.26 -18.75 -3.17
N VAL A 105 -4.04 -18.25 -3.43
CA VAL A 105 -2.85 -19.11 -3.62
C VAL A 105 -2.56 -19.92 -2.34
N TYR A 106 -2.57 -19.29 -1.16
CA TYR A 106 -2.32 -19.99 0.10
C TYR A 106 -3.40 -21.01 0.44
N ASN A 107 -4.67 -20.72 0.11
CA ASN A 107 -5.75 -21.69 0.27
C ASN A 107 -5.55 -22.91 -0.64
N SER A 108 -5.15 -22.68 -1.90
CA SER A 108 -4.89 -23.77 -2.86
C SER A 108 -3.72 -24.66 -2.46
N LEU A 109 -2.73 -24.10 -1.73
CA LEU A 109 -1.57 -24.84 -1.21
C LEU A 109 -1.78 -25.46 0.17
N ASN A 110 -3.01 -25.38 0.75
CA ASN A 110 -3.32 -25.79 2.10
C ASN A 110 -2.43 -25.15 3.20
N PHE A 111 -1.93 -23.94 2.92
CA PHE A 111 -1.03 -23.19 3.82
C PHE A 111 -1.79 -22.19 4.70
N THR A 112 -3.09 -22.42 4.92
CA THR A 112 -3.98 -21.54 5.69
C THR A 112 -3.60 -21.41 7.16
N SER A 113 -2.94 -22.42 7.74
CA SER A 113 -2.44 -22.37 9.12
C SER A 113 -1.37 -21.29 9.34
N ALA A 114 -0.65 -20.89 8.31
CA ALA A 114 0.33 -19.81 8.37
C ALA A 114 -0.31 -18.41 8.44
N LEU A 115 -1.55 -18.27 7.96
CA LEU A 115 -2.28 -17.01 7.93
C LEU A 115 -3.15 -16.78 9.18
N SER A 116 -3.46 -17.84 9.93
CA SER A 116 -4.46 -17.81 11.01
C SER A 116 -3.95 -17.32 12.37
N GLY A 117 -2.68 -16.91 12.48
CA GLY A 117 -2.08 -16.48 13.76
C GLY A 117 -1.49 -15.07 13.69
N GLN A 118 -1.39 -14.41 14.85
CA GLN A 118 -0.59 -13.17 15.01
C GLN A 118 0.89 -13.54 15.24
N THR A 119 1.39 -14.49 14.47
CA THR A 119 2.75 -14.99 14.57
C THR A 119 3.65 -14.24 13.60
N LEU A 120 4.96 -14.24 13.85
CA LEU A 120 5.97 -13.70 12.95
C LEU A 120 5.82 -14.29 11.54
N LEU A 121 5.40 -15.55 11.45
CA LEU A 121 5.13 -16.25 10.20
C LEU A 121 4.01 -15.57 9.38
N SER A 122 2.92 -15.15 10.02
CA SER A 122 1.81 -14.47 9.33
C SER A 122 2.19 -13.08 8.81
N VAL A 123 3.10 -12.39 9.51
CA VAL A 123 3.63 -11.09 9.05
C VAL A 123 4.52 -11.29 7.82
N ILE A 124 5.41 -12.28 7.85
CA ILE A 124 6.31 -12.62 6.73
C ILE A 124 5.51 -13.14 5.53
N ALA A 125 4.44 -13.92 5.77
CA ALA A 125 3.57 -14.43 4.72
C ALA A 125 2.86 -13.32 3.91
N GLY A 126 2.78 -12.09 4.44
CA GLY A 126 2.27 -10.92 3.70
C GLY A 126 3.30 -10.24 2.78
N ILE A 127 4.60 -10.56 2.88
CA ILE A 127 5.63 -9.91 2.04
C ILE A 127 5.44 -10.21 0.53
N PRO A 128 5.10 -11.44 0.10
CA PRO A 128 4.86 -11.71 -1.32
C PRO A 128 3.76 -10.86 -1.95
N SER A 129 2.69 -10.51 -1.20
CA SER A 129 1.64 -9.62 -1.73
C SER A 129 2.16 -8.22 -2.03
N MET A 130 3.08 -7.70 -1.20
CA MET A 130 3.70 -6.39 -1.41
C MET A 130 4.57 -6.38 -2.67
N ILE A 131 5.34 -7.44 -2.89
CA ILE A 131 6.17 -7.59 -4.10
C ILE A 131 5.26 -7.67 -5.32
N PHE A 132 4.22 -8.49 -5.26
CA PHE A 132 3.26 -8.66 -6.35
C PHE A 132 2.52 -7.35 -6.66
N TYR A 133 2.05 -6.65 -5.63
CA TYR A 133 1.47 -5.32 -5.75
C TYR A 133 2.41 -4.34 -6.50
N TYR A 134 3.67 -4.26 -6.06
CA TYR A 134 4.62 -3.34 -6.67
C TYR A 134 4.94 -3.70 -8.12
N LEU A 135 5.05 -4.97 -8.46
CA LEU A 135 5.22 -5.43 -9.83
C LEU A 135 4.04 -5.00 -10.72
N ILE A 136 2.80 -5.13 -10.24
CA ILE A 136 1.60 -4.68 -10.99
C ILE A 136 1.68 -3.17 -11.23
N VAL A 137 2.02 -2.37 -10.23
CA VAL A 137 2.16 -0.92 -10.37
C VAL A 137 3.19 -0.58 -11.45
N VAL A 138 4.38 -1.19 -11.41
CA VAL A 138 5.43 -0.97 -12.41
C VAL A 138 4.98 -1.36 -13.83
N ILE A 139 4.27 -2.47 -13.97
CA ILE A 139 3.72 -2.91 -15.26
C ILE A 139 2.73 -1.88 -15.81
N ILE A 140 1.80 -1.39 -14.99
CA ILE A 140 0.80 -0.39 -15.39
C ILE A 140 1.48 0.89 -15.88
N ILE A 141 2.50 1.36 -15.17
CA ILE A 141 3.23 2.58 -15.53
C ILE A 141 3.99 2.39 -16.84
N ASN A 142 4.66 1.26 -17.02
CA ASN A 142 5.37 0.94 -18.26
C ASN A 142 4.41 0.85 -19.46
N LEU A 143 3.24 0.26 -19.30
CA LEU A 143 2.21 0.21 -20.34
C LEU A 143 1.68 1.60 -20.68
N LYS A 144 1.44 2.43 -19.67
CA LYS A 144 1.01 3.83 -19.85
C LYS A 144 2.06 4.64 -20.63
N SER A 145 3.33 4.51 -20.26
CA SER A 145 4.45 5.20 -20.93
C SER A 145 4.58 4.79 -22.41
N LYS A 146 4.46 3.48 -22.71
CA LYS A 146 4.48 2.99 -24.09
C LYS A 146 3.32 3.51 -24.95
N ARG A 147 2.12 3.60 -24.34
CA ARG A 147 0.94 4.10 -25.03
C ARG A 147 1.10 5.56 -25.43
N ILE A 148 1.59 6.40 -24.51
CA ILE A 148 1.84 7.82 -24.77
C ILE A 148 2.87 7.98 -25.89
N LYS A 149 3.92 7.17 -25.92
CA LYS A 149 4.95 7.22 -26.97
C LYS A 149 4.38 6.87 -28.35
N ASN A 150 3.52 5.84 -28.42
CA ASN A 150 2.90 5.42 -29.68
C ASN A 150 1.83 6.39 -30.21
N GLU A 151 1.30 7.29 -29.37
CA GLU A 151 0.35 8.35 -29.78
C GLU A 151 1.07 9.63 -30.29
N LEU A 152 2.38 9.72 -30.04
CA LEU A 152 3.23 10.86 -30.46
C LEU A 152 4.04 10.60 -31.74
N ASP A 153 4.17 9.31 -32.14
CA ASP A 153 4.78 8.86 -33.39
C ASP A 153 3.70 8.67 -34.47
#